data_daeccb828400b0edfc37c1ac00c1d6c1
#
_entry.id   daeccb828400b0edfc37c1ac00c1d6c1
#
_cell.length_a   1.000
_cell.length_b   1.000
_cell.length_c   1.000
_cell.angle_alpha   90.00
_cell.angle_beta   90.00
_cell.angle_gamma   90.00
#
_symmetry.space_group_name_H-M   'P 1'
#
loop_
_entity.id
_entity.type
_entity.pdbx_description
1 polymer ?
#
loop_
_entity_poly.entity_id
_entity_poly.type
_entity_poly.pdbx_seq_one_letter_code
_entity_poly.pdbx_strand_id
1 'polypeptide(L)'
;LAAGLALGMITLGHGTSLEAAGLADLRIAQRLHRALTGGCERRKVGQLSAILSSAGDARNRYASDQLRCSRVREGEYINTDVTAPGAILALGLHFLQTNSAAAAARLYLPDTHVLLDNVRPDLLLLRVVARGLILWDSLRPSIAWVEAQLPRVVLGSMRALKLSAYLPASSG
;
A
#
# COMPACT_ATOMS: atom_id res chain seq x y z
N LEU A 1 -7.00 -2.07 -10.37
CA LEU A 1 -5.63 -2.10 -10.87
C LEU A 1 -5.49 -1.32 -12.19
N ALA A 2 -6.27 -1.64 -13.23
CA ALA A 2 -6.20 -0.99 -14.56
C ALA A 2 -6.36 0.53 -14.49
N ALA A 3 -7.35 1.04 -13.76
CA ALA A 3 -7.56 2.48 -13.59
C ALA A 3 -6.35 3.18 -12.92
N GLY A 4 -5.73 2.53 -11.92
CA GLY A 4 -4.54 3.06 -11.27
C GLY A 4 -3.34 3.09 -12.23
N LEU A 5 -3.15 2.03 -13.01
CA LEU A 5 -2.10 1.98 -14.02
C LEU A 5 -2.31 3.08 -15.08
N ALA A 6 -3.52 3.22 -15.61
CA ALA A 6 -3.86 4.25 -16.60
C ALA A 6 -3.59 5.66 -16.04
N LEU A 7 -4.02 5.95 -14.81
CA LEU A 7 -3.75 7.24 -14.16
C LEU A 7 -2.25 7.48 -13.99
N GLY A 8 -1.50 6.47 -13.55
CA GLY A 8 -0.05 6.55 -13.39
C GLY A 8 0.66 6.82 -14.72
N MET A 9 0.22 6.19 -15.80
CA MET A 9 0.76 6.41 -17.15
C MET A 9 0.47 7.83 -17.67
N ILE A 10 -0.75 8.33 -17.48
CA ILE A 10 -1.13 9.69 -17.90
C ILE A 10 -0.33 10.75 -17.13
N THR A 11 -0.01 10.49 -15.87
CA THR A 11 0.70 11.43 -14.98
C THR A 11 2.17 11.05 -14.76
N LEU A 12 2.76 10.30 -15.69
CA LEU A 12 4.08 9.70 -15.56
C LEU A 12 5.17 10.75 -15.26
N GLY A 13 5.86 10.58 -14.13
CA GLY A 13 6.99 11.42 -13.74
C GLY A 13 6.65 12.88 -13.38
N HIS A 14 5.37 13.26 -13.42
CA HIS A 14 4.97 14.64 -13.14
C HIS A 14 5.09 15.01 -11.66
N GLY A 15 4.89 14.06 -10.74
CA GLY A 15 5.02 14.33 -9.30
C GLY A 15 4.27 15.58 -8.86
N THR A 16 4.99 16.51 -8.23
CA THR A 16 4.44 17.79 -7.78
C THR A 16 4.31 18.83 -8.88
N SER A 17 4.84 18.59 -10.08
CA SER A 17 4.79 19.56 -11.19
C SER A 17 3.37 19.79 -11.72
N LEU A 18 2.46 18.82 -11.55
CA LEU A 18 1.04 18.99 -11.88
C LEU A 18 0.39 20.08 -11.01
N GLU A 19 0.81 20.22 -9.76
CA GLU A 19 0.33 21.27 -8.87
C GLU A 19 0.78 22.64 -9.37
N ALA A 20 2.02 22.72 -9.85
CA ALA A 20 2.58 23.94 -10.46
C ALA A 20 1.93 24.28 -11.81
N ALA A 21 1.44 23.28 -12.55
CA ALA A 21 0.71 23.46 -13.81
C ALA A 21 -0.76 23.88 -13.63
N GLY A 22 -1.21 24.22 -12.42
CA GLY A 22 -2.57 24.65 -12.14
C GLY A 22 -3.57 23.48 -11.94
N LEU A 23 -3.09 22.26 -11.87
CA LEU A 23 -3.92 21.07 -11.64
C LEU A 23 -3.92 20.61 -10.16
N ALA A 24 -3.60 21.53 -9.25
CA ALA A 24 -3.57 21.29 -7.80
C ALA A 24 -4.92 20.78 -7.26
N ASP A 25 -6.05 21.23 -7.85
CA ASP A 25 -7.39 20.81 -7.45
C ASP A 25 -7.64 19.32 -7.61
N LEU A 26 -6.91 18.64 -8.49
CA LEU A 26 -7.05 17.20 -8.67
C LEU A 26 -6.55 16.41 -7.47
N ARG A 27 -5.62 16.94 -6.69
CA ARG A 27 -5.05 16.32 -5.48
C ARG A 27 -4.70 14.85 -5.68
N ILE A 28 -4.09 14.52 -6.82
CA ILE A 28 -3.87 13.13 -7.27
C ILE A 28 -3.12 12.33 -6.21
N ALA A 29 -1.99 12.84 -5.72
CA ALA A 29 -1.18 12.16 -4.72
C ALA A 29 -1.93 11.89 -3.41
N GLN A 30 -2.79 12.82 -2.97
CA GLN A 30 -3.61 12.66 -1.76
C GLN A 30 -4.71 11.62 -1.98
N ARG A 31 -5.38 11.66 -3.13
CA ARG A 31 -6.45 10.69 -3.48
C ARG A 31 -5.88 9.28 -3.61
N LEU A 32 -4.72 9.12 -4.24
CA LEU A 32 -4.02 7.84 -4.34
C LEU A 32 -3.57 7.34 -2.97
N HIS A 33 -3.01 8.21 -2.13
CA HIS A 33 -2.63 7.84 -0.78
C HIS A 33 -3.84 7.36 0.04
N ARG A 34 -4.98 8.02 -0.11
CA ARG A 34 -6.23 7.60 0.53
C ARG A 34 -6.73 6.25 0.00
N ALA A 35 -6.62 6.00 -1.31
CA ALA A 35 -6.96 4.71 -1.90
C ALA A 35 -6.04 3.58 -1.43
N LEU A 36 -4.79 3.90 -1.03
CA LEU A 36 -3.83 2.97 -0.47
C LEU A 36 -4.08 2.66 1.01
N THR A 37 -4.39 3.71 1.81
CA THR A 37 -4.50 3.59 3.27
C THR A 37 -5.91 3.30 3.75
N GLY A 38 -6.91 3.50 2.89
CA GLY A 38 -8.31 3.41 3.27
C GLY A 38 -8.78 4.64 4.06
N GLY A 39 -9.79 4.44 4.86
CA GLY A 39 -10.37 5.45 5.74
C GLY A 39 -11.78 5.84 5.34
N CYS A 40 -12.48 6.41 6.30
CA CYS A 40 -13.83 6.95 6.14
C CYS A 40 -13.75 8.39 5.61
N GLU A 41 -14.66 8.75 4.73
CA GLU A 41 -14.87 10.15 4.38
C GLU A 41 -15.51 10.83 5.58
N ARG A 42 -14.79 11.77 6.23
CA ARG A 42 -15.30 12.51 7.38
C ARG A 42 -16.63 13.16 7.01
N ARG A 43 -17.73 12.52 7.30
CA ARG A 43 -19.00 13.20 7.46
C ARG A 43 -18.99 13.95 8.80
N LYS A 44 -19.57 15.15 8.79
CA LYS A 44 -19.70 16.03 9.97
C LYS A 44 -20.18 15.23 11.19
N VAL A 45 -19.63 15.53 12.33
CA VAL A 45 -19.75 14.87 13.66
C VAL A 45 -21.18 14.41 14.09
N GLY A 46 -22.25 14.82 13.41
CA GLY A 46 -23.62 14.40 13.71
C GLY A 46 -24.05 13.01 13.24
N GLN A 47 -23.23 12.28 12.47
CA GLN A 47 -23.60 10.98 11.90
C GLN A 47 -22.92 9.76 12.55
N LEU A 48 -22.05 10.00 13.54
CA LEU A 48 -21.40 8.91 14.28
C LEU A 48 -22.40 8.08 15.11
N SER A 49 -23.47 8.72 15.59
CA SER A 49 -24.55 8.06 16.35
C SER A 49 -25.36 7.07 15.50
N ALA A 50 -25.55 7.36 14.20
CA ALA A 50 -26.27 6.47 13.29
C ALA A 50 -25.47 5.20 12.96
N ILE A 51 -24.13 5.28 12.94
CA ILE A 51 -23.25 4.13 12.69
C ILE A 51 -23.21 3.19 13.91
N LEU A 52 -23.25 3.74 15.11
CA LEU A 52 -23.26 2.96 16.36
C LEU A 52 -24.59 2.24 16.57
N SER A 53 -25.71 2.80 16.11
CA SER A 53 -27.03 2.15 16.22
C SER A 53 -27.23 1.01 15.22
N SER A 54 -26.47 0.95 14.12
CA SER A 54 -26.50 -0.14 13.14
C SER A 54 -25.61 -1.33 13.50
N ALA A 55 -24.97 -1.31 14.67
CA ALA A 55 -24.13 -2.43 15.16
C ALA A 55 -24.90 -3.72 15.49
N GLY A 56 -26.25 -3.69 15.41
CA GLY A 56 -27.12 -4.85 15.65
C GLY A 56 -27.08 -5.94 14.57
N ASP A 57 -26.62 -5.64 13.36
CA ASP A 57 -26.66 -6.57 12.23
C ASP A 57 -25.34 -7.32 11.96
N ALA A 58 -24.65 -7.72 13.03
CA ALA A 58 -23.41 -8.49 12.90
C ALA A 58 -23.63 -9.85 12.18
N ARG A 59 -24.84 -10.39 12.21
CA ARG A 59 -25.16 -11.71 11.59
C ARG A 59 -25.22 -11.67 10.06
N ASN A 60 -25.48 -10.51 9.46
CA ASN A 60 -25.60 -10.41 8.00
C ASN A 60 -24.26 -10.09 7.31
N ARG A 61 -23.19 -9.88 8.08
CA ARG A 61 -21.85 -9.56 7.54
C ARG A 61 -21.17 -10.75 6.89
N TYR A 62 -21.41 -11.97 7.35
CA TYR A 62 -20.76 -13.18 6.82
C TYR A 62 -21.30 -13.64 5.47
N ALA A 63 -22.56 -13.38 5.17
CA ALA A 63 -23.16 -13.77 3.87
C ALA A 63 -22.73 -12.85 2.71
N SER A 64 -22.19 -11.66 3.00
CA SER A 64 -21.78 -10.67 1.99
C SER A 64 -20.26 -10.70 1.68
N ASP A 65 -19.48 -11.52 2.36
CA ASP A 65 -18.02 -11.53 2.24
C ASP A 65 -17.51 -11.91 0.84
N GLN A 66 -18.22 -12.80 0.15
CA GLN A 66 -17.84 -13.15 -1.22
C GLN A 66 -18.10 -12.03 -2.26
N LEU A 67 -19.02 -11.11 -1.96
CA LEU A 67 -19.32 -9.95 -2.82
C LEU A 67 -18.47 -8.72 -2.46
N ARG A 68 -17.80 -8.74 -1.31
CA ARG A 68 -16.98 -7.64 -0.80
C ARG A 68 -15.72 -7.41 -1.61
N CYS A 69 -15.08 -8.48 -2.09
CA CYS A 69 -13.78 -8.39 -2.77
C CYS A 69 -13.82 -7.65 -4.12
N SER A 70 -14.99 -7.34 -4.67
CA SER A 70 -15.12 -6.63 -5.96
C SER A 70 -15.55 -5.18 -5.84
N ARG A 71 -15.99 -4.71 -4.67
CA ARG A 71 -16.50 -3.34 -4.50
C ARG A 71 -15.38 -2.39 -4.07
N VAL A 72 -15.26 -1.27 -4.78
CA VAL A 72 -14.29 -0.20 -4.46
C VAL A 72 -14.64 0.49 -3.14
N ARG A 73 -15.91 0.56 -2.78
CA ARG A 73 -16.38 1.13 -1.52
C ARG A 73 -17.35 0.19 -0.82
N GLU A 74 -17.20 0.10 0.48
CA GLU A 74 -18.12 -0.56 1.39
C GLU A 74 -18.75 0.52 2.29
N GLY A 75 -19.92 1.02 1.88
CA GLY A 75 -20.52 2.18 2.53
C GLY A 75 -19.63 3.42 2.42
N GLU A 76 -19.14 3.90 3.55
CA GLU A 76 -18.24 5.08 3.62
C GLU A 76 -16.75 4.72 3.60
N TYR A 77 -16.40 3.43 3.70
CA TYR A 77 -15.02 2.96 3.73
C TYR A 77 -14.53 2.61 2.33
N ILE A 78 -13.25 2.86 2.11
CA ILE A 78 -12.57 2.43 0.88
C ILE A 78 -12.08 1.00 1.09
N ASN A 79 -12.42 0.11 0.16
CA ASN A 79 -11.91 -1.26 0.16
C ASN A 79 -10.46 -1.27 -0.37
N THR A 80 -9.51 -1.32 0.55
CA THR A 80 -8.08 -1.28 0.22
C THR A 80 -7.60 -2.51 -0.54
N ASP A 81 -8.24 -3.67 -0.40
CA ASP A 81 -7.88 -4.88 -1.14
C ASP A 81 -8.06 -4.69 -2.65
N VAL A 82 -9.06 -3.90 -3.03
CA VAL A 82 -9.34 -3.58 -4.44
C VAL A 82 -8.56 -2.37 -4.91
N THR A 83 -8.43 -1.34 -4.07
CA THR A 83 -7.91 -0.03 -4.49
C THR A 83 -6.40 0.10 -4.32
N ALA A 84 -5.81 -0.51 -3.28
CA ALA A 84 -4.41 -0.35 -2.96
C ALA A 84 -3.45 -0.80 -4.09
N PRO A 85 -3.65 -1.94 -4.78
CA PRO A 85 -2.73 -2.33 -5.86
C PRO A 85 -2.62 -1.28 -6.96
N GLY A 86 -3.77 -0.72 -7.38
CA GLY A 86 -3.81 0.33 -8.39
C GLY A 86 -3.22 1.64 -7.91
N ALA A 87 -3.47 2.02 -6.66
CA ALA A 87 -2.96 3.23 -6.04
C ALA A 87 -1.44 3.20 -5.86
N ILE A 88 -0.88 2.05 -5.47
CA ILE A 88 0.57 1.86 -5.32
C ILE A 88 1.28 2.07 -6.65
N LEU A 89 0.81 1.39 -7.71
CA LEU A 89 1.40 1.53 -9.05
C LEU A 89 1.24 2.95 -9.59
N ALA A 90 0.05 3.55 -9.40
CA ALA A 90 -0.18 4.94 -9.82
C ALA A 90 0.76 5.91 -9.11
N LEU A 91 1.00 5.76 -7.80
CA LEU A 91 1.96 6.58 -7.05
C LEU A 91 3.40 6.38 -7.55
N GLY A 92 3.81 5.13 -7.78
CA GLY A 92 5.14 4.82 -8.31
C GLY A 92 5.41 5.47 -9.67
N LEU A 93 4.44 5.40 -10.58
CA LEU A 93 4.53 5.99 -11.91
C LEU A 93 4.40 7.51 -11.89
N HIS A 94 3.48 8.05 -11.10
CA HIS A 94 3.29 9.49 -10.94
C HIS A 94 4.54 10.21 -10.47
N PHE A 95 5.27 9.59 -9.52
CA PHE A 95 6.53 10.12 -8.99
C PHE A 95 7.77 9.43 -9.60
N LEU A 96 7.66 8.83 -10.79
CA LEU A 96 8.77 8.15 -11.44
C LEU A 96 9.99 9.06 -11.55
N GLN A 97 11.16 8.58 -11.07
CA GLN A 97 12.44 9.27 -11.13
C GLN A 97 12.49 10.66 -10.45
N THR A 98 11.49 11.00 -9.64
CA THR A 98 11.52 12.29 -8.93
C THR A 98 12.46 12.29 -7.73
N ASN A 99 12.92 11.13 -7.30
CA ASN A 99 13.75 10.91 -6.10
C ASN A 99 13.14 11.54 -4.82
N SER A 100 11.82 11.72 -4.79
CA SER A 100 11.10 12.31 -3.67
C SER A 100 11.02 11.34 -2.50
N ALA A 101 11.81 11.58 -1.45
CA ALA A 101 11.75 10.83 -0.20
C ALA A 101 10.36 10.91 0.45
N ALA A 102 9.68 12.06 0.35
CA ALA A 102 8.34 12.26 0.90
C ALA A 102 7.29 11.41 0.17
N ALA A 103 7.40 11.26 -1.16
CA ALA A 103 6.53 10.38 -1.93
C ALA A 103 6.81 8.91 -1.60
N ALA A 104 8.08 8.52 -1.52
CA ALA A 104 8.48 7.16 -1.16
C ALA A 104 8.04 6.77 0.26
N ALA A 105 8.04 7.70 1.21
CA ALA A 105 7.57 7.47 2.58
C ALA A 105 6.08 7.13 2.66
N ARG A 106 5.26 7.55 1.69
CA ARG A 106 3.84 7.17 1.61
C ARG A 106 3.64 5.67 1.32
N LEU A 107 4.65 5.04 0.75
CA LEU A 107 4.70 3.61 0.44
C LEU A 107 5.49 2.84 1.51
N TYR A 108 5.25 3.15 2.78
CA TYR A 108 5.96 2.51 3.88
C TYR A 108 5.80 0.98 3.87
N LEU A 109 6.83 0.28 4.31
CA LEU A 109 6.79 -1.16 4.52
C LEU A 109 6.54 -1.45 6.00
N PRO A 110 5.60 -2.35 6.33
CA PRO A 110 5.37 -2.74 7.72
C PRO A 110 6.63 -3.36 8.32
N ASP A 111 7.01 -2.93 9.51
CA ASP A 111 8.25 -3.37 10.19
C ASP A 111 7.98 -4.24 11.43
N THR A 112 6.73 -4.53 11.72
CA THR A 112 6.31 -5.40 12.83
C THR A 112 5.45 -6.56 12.33
N HIS A 113 5.46 -7.70 13.03
CA HIS A 113 4.62 -8.86 12.70
C HIS A 113 3.14 -8.48 12.62
N VAL A 114 2.64 -7.74 13.59
CA VAL A 114 1.23 -7.32 13.64
C VAL A 114 0.83 -6.50 12.43
N LEU A 115 1.68 -5.57 11.99
CA LEU A 115 1.41 -4.77 10.80
C LEU A 115 1.57 -5.58 9.51
N LEU A 116 2.50 -6.53 9.50
CA LEU A 116 2.74 -7.41 8.35
C LEU A 116 1.56 -8.36 8.11
N ASP A 117 0.97 -8.89 9.19
CA ASP A 117 -0.19 -9.79 9.12
C ASP A 117 -1.44 -9.10 8.54
N ASN A 118 -1.49 -7.76 8.63
CA ASN A 118 -2.58 -6.96 8.07
C ASN A 118 -2.36 -6.50 6.62
N VAL A 119 -1.22 -6.85 6.01
CA VAL A 119 -0.90 -6.45 4.64
C VAL A 119 -0.67 -7.68 3.78
N ARG A 120 -1.38 -7.77 2.68
CA ARG A 120 -1.21 -8.86 1.72
C ARG A 120 0.22 -8.86 1.16
N PRO A 121 0.86 -10.03 1.00
CA PRO A 121 2.25 -10.14 0.52
C PRO A 121 2.49 -9.49 -0.85
N ASP A 122 1.51 -9.60 -1.78
CA ASP A 122 1.58 -8.96 -3.09
C ASP A 122 1.65 -7.43 -3.01
N LEU A 123 0.97 -6.83 -2.02
CA LEU A 123 1.04 -5.38 -1.79
C LEU A 123 2.42 -4.94 -1.28
N LEU A 124 3.12 -5.79 -0.53
CA LEU A 124 4.50 -5.51 -0.11
C LEU A 124 5.43 -5.43 -1.31
N LEU A 125 5.35 -6.41 -2.21
CA LEU A 125 6.12 -6.41 -3.45
C LEU A 125 5.86 -5.15 -4.27
N LEU A 126 4.59 -4.82 -4.49
CA LEU A 126 4.21 -3.61 -5.23
C LEU A 126 4.75 -2.33 -4.59
N ARG A 127 4.73 -2.22 -3.25
CA ARG A 127 5.30 -1.08 -2.53
C ARG A 127 6.82 -0.96 -2.74
N VAL A 128 7.54 -2.09 -2.68
CA VAL A 128 8.99 -2.10 -2.93
C VAL A 128 9.29 -1.63 -4.35
N VAL A 129 8.59 -2.19 -5.35
CA VAL A 129 8.74 -1.80 -6.76
C VAL A 129 8.42 -0.32 -6.96
N ALA A 130 7.29 0.17 -6.45
CA ALA A 130 6.89 1.57 -6.59
C ALA A 130 7.88 2.53 -5.91
N ARG A 131 8.40 2.17 -4.73
CA ARG A 131 9.49 2.93 -4.08
C ARG A 131 10.74 2.97 -4.93
N GLY A 132 11.13 1.86 -5.55
CA GLY A 132 12.25 1.79 -6.48
C GLY A 132 12.05 2.70 -7.69
N LEU A 133 10.84 2.74 -8.26
CA LEU A 133 10.50 3.65 -9.37
C LEU A 133 10.64 5.13 -8.97
N ILE A 134 10.22 5.49 -7.75
CA ILE A 134 10.33 6.86 -7.23
C ILE A 134 11.79 7.23 -6.99
N LEU A 135 12.54 6.36 -6.30
CA LEU A 135 13.93 6.59 -5.88
C LEU A 135 14.92 5.96 -6.88
N TRP A 136 14.69 6.18 -8.17
CA TRP A 136 15.41 5.50 -9.26
C TRP A 136 16.92 5.64 -9.15
N ASP A 137 17.43 6.81 -8.84
CA ASP A 137 18.87 7.08 -8.78
C ASP A 137 19.56 6.41 -7.57
N SER A 138 18.78 5.98 -6.58
CA SER A 138 19.28 5.27 -5.40
C SER A 138 19.40 3.76 -5.60
N LEU A 139 18.89 3.23 -6.72
CA LEU A 139 18.94 1.80 -7.01
C LEU A 139 20.40 1.32 -7.14
N ARG A 140 20.73 0.25 -6.45
CA ARG A 140 22.05 -0.39 -6.51
C ARG A 140 21.86 -1.89 -6.70
N PRO A 141 22.46 -2.52 -7.72
CA PRO A 141 22.32 -3.95 -7.98
C PRO A 141 23.23 -4.76 -7.03
N SER A 142 22.95 -4.70 -5.73
CA SER A 142 23.71 -5.43 -4.71
C SER A 142 22.76 -6.14 -3.73
N ILE A 143 23.23 -7.28 -3.18
CA ILE A 143 22.46 -8.03 -2.19
C ILE A 143 22.17 -7.17 -0.96
N ALA A 144 23.16 -6.38 -0.51
CA ALA A 144 22.97 -5.48 0.64
C ALA A 144 21.89 -4.43 0.38
N TRP A 145 21.80 -3.90 -0.85
CA TRP A 145 20.74 -2.97 -1.21
C TRP A 145 19.36 -3.65 -1.21
N VAL A 146 19.27 -4.86 -1.77
CA VAL A 146 18.00 -5.64 -1.79
C VAL A 146 17.56 -5.96 -0.36
N GLU A 147 18.47 -6.42 0.50
CA GLU A 147 18.17 -6.70 1.91
C GLU A 147 17.67 -5.45 2.64
N ALA A 148 18.22 -4.27 2.35
CA ALA A 148 17.79 -3.01 2.94
C ALA A 148 16.36 -2.59 2.51
N GLN A 149 15.81 -3.16 1.44
CA GLN A 149 14.41 -2.91 1.02
C GLN A 149 13.41 -3.83 1.74
N LEU A 150 13.87 -4.88 2.40
CA LEU A 150 12.99 -5.83 3.08
C LEU A 150 12.70 -5.38 4.53
N PRO A 151 11.48 -5.60 5.03
CA PRO A 151 11.17 -5.40 6.44
C PRO A 151 12.11 -6.23 7.33
N ARG A 152 12.56 -5.68 8.44
CA ARG A 152 13.49 -6.35 9.38
C ARG A 152 12.96 -7.69 9.87
N VAL A 153 11.66 -7.77 10.08
CA VAL A 153 10.95 -8.98 10.48
C VAL A 153 11.14 -10.10 9.46
N VAL A 154 10.99 -9.78 8.18
CA VAL A 154 11.17 -10.73 7.07
C VAL A 154 12.62 -11.17 6.98
N LEU A 155 13.57 -10.23 7.09
CA LEU A 155 15.00 -10.53 7.10
C LEU A 155 15.40 -11.45 8.27
N GLY A 156 14.85 -11.20 9.46
CA GLY A 156 15.08 -12.05 10.63
C GLY A 156 14.61 -13.49 10.39
N SER A 157 13.41 -13.66 9.86
CA SER A 157 12.84 -14.97 9.53
C SER A 157 13.65 -15.68 8.43
N MET A 158 14.07 -14.97 7.38
CA MET A 158 14.90 -15.54 6.31
C MET A 158 16.27 -16.01 6.83
N ARG A 159 16.90 -15.24 7.73
CA ARG A 159 18.18 -15.62 8.35
C ARG A 159 18.02 -16.84 9.25
N ALA A 160 16.94 -16.92 10.03
CA ALA A 160 16.64 -18.08 10.86
C ALA A 160 16.43 -19.35 10.02
N LEU A 161 15.70 -19.26 8.89
CA LEU A 161 15.50 -20.36 7.96
C LEU A 161 16.81 -20.83 7.33
N LYS A 162 17.68 -19.92 6.91
CA LYS A 162 19.01 -20.27 6.38
C LYS A 162 19.87 -20.96 7.44
N LEU A 163 19.87 -20.50 8.68
CA LEU A 163 20.58 -21.12 9.79
C LEU A 163 20.06 -22.53 10.08
N SER A 164 18.73 -22.73 10.09
CA SER A 164 18.15 -24.07 10.33
C SER A 164 18.49 -25.06 9.22
N ALA A 165 18.66 -24.61 7.98
CA ALA A 165 19.06 -25.46 6.86
C ALA A 165 20.53 -25.93 6.94
N TYR A 166 21.37 -25.22 7.72
CA TYR A 166 22.79 -25.57 7.91
C TYR A 166 23.08 -26.30 9.23
N LEU A 167 22.11 -26.35 10.14
CA LEU A 167 22.27 -27.14 11.38
C LEU A 167 21.94 -28.60 11.07
N PRO A 168 22.91 -29.55 11.26
CA PRO A 168 22.60 -30.97 11.13
C PRO A 168 21.50 -31.32 12.13
N ALA A 169 20.52 -32.10 11.68
CA ALA A 169 19.55 -32.68 12.58
C ALA A 169 20.33 -33.40 13.71
N SER A 170 20.20 -32.90 14.93
CA SER A 170 20.79 -33.58 16.08
C SER A 170 20.12 -34.94 16.16
N SER A 171 20.88 -35.96 15.75
CA SER A 171 20.53 -37.35 15.96
C SER A 171 20.44 -37.60 17.45
N GLY A 172 19.21 -37.60 17.99
CA GLY A 172 18.90 -38.12 19.30
C GLY A 172 18.78 -39.62 19.27
#